data_3b4e92da1adcde55d9e73b00cdced243
#
_entry.id   3b4e92da1adcde55d9e73b00cdced243
#
_cell.length_a   1.000
_cell.length_b   1.000
_cell.length_c   1.000
_cell.angle_alpha   90.00
_cell.angle_beta   90.00
_cell.angle_gamma   90.00
#
_symmetry.space_group_name_H-M   'P 1'
#
loop_
_entity.id
_entity.type
_entity.pdbx_description
1 polymer ?
#
loop_
_entity_poly.entity_id
_entity_poly.type
_entity_poly.pdbx_seq_one_letter_code
_entity_poly.pdbx_strand_id
1 'polypeptide(L)'
;MLYMTRYNDTIDLIRHGLTKIREGSESIMNAPKFAQLLNLILLFGNYLNATGIKGGAYGFRISSINKLVDTKASDGTTLLHFVERTVSRCFPELEGFVDELAGATEACRVQLFDLKHDLSELKTANNQHKKILDRLHSEQEENIEAPYSKIMLPFLNQATGCLLYTSP
;
A
#
# COMPACT_ATOMS: atom_id res chain seq x y z
N MET A 1 6.29 -4.83 -30.99
CA MET A 1 5.79 -3.50 -30.59
C MET A 1 4.69 -3.55 -29.53
N LEU A 2 3.61 -4.28 -29.70
CA LEU A 2 2.49 -4.32 -28.75
C LEU A 2 2.92 -4.66 -27.31
N TYR A 3 3.80 -5.65 -27.13
CA TYR A 3 4.31 -6.04 -25.79
C TYR A 3 5.09 -4.90 -25.13
N MET A 4 5.94 -4.19 -25.87
CA MET A 4 6.76 -3.09 -25.33
C MET A 4 5.89 -1.94 -24.82
N THR A 5 4.85 -1.57 -25.59
CA THR A 5 3.89 -0.52 -25.17
C THR A 5 3.15 -0.96 -23.91
N ARG A 6 2.57 -2.17 -23.91
CA ARG A 6 1.86 -2.71 -22.75
C ARG A 6 2.75 -2.83 -21.51
N TYR A 7 4.03 -3.21 -21.70
CA TYR A 7 5.00 -3.27 -20.60
C TYR A 7 5.19 -1.91 -19.94
N ASN A 8 5.44 -0.86 -20.74
CA ASN A 8 5.65 0.48 -20.22
C ASN A 8 4.41 1.01 -19.48
N ASP A 9 3.24 0.87 -20.09
CA ASP A 9 1.98 1.29 -19.47
C ASP A 9 1.75 0.59 -18.12
N THR A 10 2.00 -0.74 -18.06
CA THR A 10 1.81 -1.52 -16.83
C THR A 10 2.86 -1.16 -15.77
N ILE A 11 4.12 -0.93 -16.15
CA ILE A 11 5.16 -0.49 -15.21
C ILE A 11 4.83 0.88 -14.63
N ASP A 12 4.31 1.80 -15.44
CA ASP A 12 3.95 3.13 -14.96
C ASP A 12 2.74 3.09 -14.01
N LEU A 13 1.76 2.21 -14.27
CA LEU A 13 0.65 1.95 -13.34
C LEU A 13 1.16 1.38 -12.00
N ILE A 14 2.06 0.39 -12.05
CA ILE A 14 2.65 -0.19 -10.83
C ILE A 14 3.42 0.88 -10.04
N ARG A 15 4.26 1.67 -10.70
CA ARG A 15 5.02 2.77 -10.06
C ARG A 15 4.09 3.79 -9.42
N HIS A 16 3.05 4.20 -10.14
CA HIS A 16 2.06 5.13 -9.61
C HIS A 16 1.36 4.56 -8.36
N GLY A 17 0.91 3.31 -8.41
CA GLY A 17 0.30 2.63 -7.27
C GLY A 17 1.23 2.54 -6.06
N LEU A 18 2.50 2.15 -6.26
CA LEU A 18 3.50 2.10 -5.18
C LEU A 18 3.79 3.49 -4.60
N THR A 19 3.85 4.52 -5.44
CA THR A 19 4.02 5.91 -4.97
C THR A 19 2.86 6.32 -4.07
N LYS A 20 1.62 6.02 -4.46
CA LYS A 20 0.42 6.29 -3.63
C LYS A 20 0.46 5.57 -2.29
N ILE A 21 0.84 4.29 -2.27
CA ILE A 21 0.97 3.53 -1.02
C ILE A 21 2.06 4.13 -0.13
N ARG A 22 3.19 4.53 -0.69
CA ARG A 22 4.28 5.19 0.06
C ARG A 22 3.80 6.51 0.66
N GLU A 23 3.23 7.40 -0.15
CA GLU A 23 2.70 8.70 0.29
C GLU A 23 1.64 8.53 1.39
N GLY A 24 0.75 7.54 1.25
CA GLY A 24 -0.24 7.21 2.26
C GLY A 24 0.37 6.72 3.57
N SER A 25 1.41 5.90 3.49
CA SER A 25 2.14 5.43 4.67
C SER A 25 2.87 6.58 5.37
N GLU A 26 3.54 7.43 4.59
CA GLU A 26 4.24 8.62 5.11
C GLU A 26 3.25 9.61 5.76
N SER A 27 2.06 9.81 5.19
CA SER A 27 1.05 10.69 5.78
C SER A 27 0.60 10.19 7.16
N ILE A 28 0.40 8.88 7.33
CA ILE A 28 0.03 8.29 8.63
C ILE A 28 1.18 8.41 9.64
N MET A 29 2.42 8.14 9.22
CA MET A 29 3.59 8.21 10.11
C MET A 29 3.88 9.63 10.57
N ASN A 30 3.56 10.63 9.76
CA ASN A 30 3.80 12.05 10.03
C ASN A 30 2.53 12.80 10.46
N ALA A 31 1.53 12.11 11.03
CA ALA A 31 0.26 12.67 11.47
C ALA A 31 0.23 12.88 13.00
N PRO A 32 0.72 14.00 13.55
CA PRO A 32 0.82 14.21 14.98
C PRO A 32 -0.54 14.29 15.69
N LYS A 33 -1.55 14.92 15.07
CA LYS A 33 -2.90 14.97 15.64
C LYS A 33 -3.55 13.60 15.68
N PHE A 34 -3.37 12.80 14.62
CA PHE A 34 -3.85 11.42 14.60
C PHE A 34 -3.16 10.56 15.67
N ALA A 35 -1.83 10.72 15.85
CA ALA A 35 -1.10 10.03 16.91
C ALA A 35 -1.62 10.40 18.31
N GLN A 36 -1.91 11.69 18.56
CA GLN A 36 -2.50 12.15 19.83
C GLN A 36 -3.91 11.58 20.04
N LEU A 37 -4.74 11.52 18.98
CA LEU A 37 -6.06 10.88 19.04
C LEU A 37 -5.95 9.40 19.41
N LEU A 38 -5.01 8.66 18.81
CA LEU A 38 -4.77 7.25 19.16
C LEU A 38 -4.32 7.08 20.60
N ASN A 39 -3.48 7.98 21.12
CA ASN A 39 -3.08 7.99 22.54
C ASN A 39 -4.27 8.25 23.47
N LEU A 40 -5.16 9.15 23.11
CA LEU A 40 -6.39 9.40 23.86
C LEU A 40 -7.30 8.16 23.90
N ILE A 41 -7.47 7.49 22.76
CA ILE A 41 -8.22 6.22 22.67
C ILE A 41 -7.58 5.12 23.54
N LEU A 42 -6.24 5.03 23.52
CA LEU A 42 -5.51 4.10 24.38
C LEU A 42 -5.75 4.38 25.86
N LEU A 43 -5.73 5.64 26.27
CA LEU A 43 -6.00 6.07 27.63
C LEU A 43 -7.42 5.65 28.09
N PHE A 44 -8.43 5.89 27.25
CA PHE A 44 -9.79 5.42 27.53
C PHE A 44 -9.89 3.91 27.62
N GLY A 45 -9.24 3.19 26.69
CA GLY A 45 -9.19 1.74 26.72
C GLY A 45 -8.56 1.21 27.99
N ASN A 46 -7.45 1.78 28.42
CA ASN A 46 -6.78 1.41 29.67
C ASN A 46 -7.63 1.73 30.91
N TYR A 47 -8.30 2.88 30.93
CA TYR A 47 -9.19 3.26 32.02
C TYR A 47 -10.37 2.29 32.15
N LEU A 48 -11.05 1.97 31.04
CA LEU A 48 -12.17 1.04 31.04
C LEU A 48 -11.79 -0.40 31.40
N ASN A 49 -10.54 -0.79 31.14
CA ASN A 49 -10.03 -2.13 31.43
C ASN A 49 -9.16 -2.16 32.72
N ALA A 50 -9.11 -1.08 33.50
CA ALA A 50 -8.20 -0.93 34.66
C ALA A 50 -8.36 -2.04 35.71
N THR A 51 -9.58 -2.59 35.88
CA THR A 51 -9.87 -3.68 36.84
C THR A 51 -9.58 -5.07 36.27
N GLY A 52 -9.19 -5.19 35.00
CA GLY A 52 -8.96 -6.45 34.30
C GLY A 52 -7.49 -6.69 33.96
N ILE A 53 -7.17 -7.92 33.53
CA ILE A 53 -5.85 -8.35 33.07
C ILE A 53 -5.36 -7.53 31.85
N LYS A 54 -6.26 -6.84 31.17
CA LYS A 54 -5.98 -6.04 29.94
C LYS A 54 -5.73 -4.55 30.21
N GLY A 55 -5.75 -4.10 31.45
CA GLY A 55 -5.41 -2.73 31.82
C GLY A 55 -3.90 -2.47 31.68
N GLY A 56 -3.51 -1.21 31.47
CA GLY A 56 -2.10 -0.80 31.34
C GLY A 56 -1.41 -1.23 30.03
N ALA A 57 -2.16 -1.40 28.96
CA ALA A 57 -1.62 -1.70 27.64
C ALA A 57 -0.76 -0.54 27.11
N TYR A 58 0.37 -0.85 26.49
CA TYR A 58 1.26 0.14 25.85
C TYR A 58 0.80 0.55 24.44
N GLY A 59 -0.17 -0.15 23.87
CA GLY A 59 -0.71 0.11 22.54
C GLY A 59 -1.84 -0.84 22.18
N PHE A 60 -2.43 -0.64 21.02
CA PHE A 60 -3.50 -1.47 20.49
C PHE A 60 -3.37 -1.64 18.97
N ARG A 61 -3.98 -2.67 18.42
CA ARG A 61 -4.05 -2.86 16.97
C ARG A 61 -5.06 -1.88 16.38
N ILE A 62 -4.71 -1.22 15.28
CA ILE A 62 -5.58 -0.25 14.61
C ILE A 62 -6.96 -0.84 14.27
N SER A 63 -7.03 -2.14 13.92
CA SER A 63 -8.30 -2.86 13.67
C SER A 63 -9.23 -2.91 14.89
N SER A 64 -8.70 -2.65 16.09
CA SER A 64 -9.50 -2.59 17.32
C SER A 64 -10.29 -1.28 17.47
N ILE A 65 -10.04 -0.28 16.64
CA ILE A 65 -10.79 0.99 16.64
C ILE A 65 -12.30 0.74 16.41
N ASN A 66 -12.66 -0.26 15.61
CA ASN A 66 -14.06 -0.61 15.37
C ASN A 66 -14.82 -0.93 16.67
N LYS A 67 -14.12 -1.37 17.72
CA LYS A 67 -14.73 -1.61 19.03
C LYS A 67 -15.29 -0.36 19.69
N LEU A 68 -14.84 0.84 19.28
CA LEU A 68 -15.42 2.10 19.76
C LEU A 68 -16.89 2.24 19.38
N VAL A 69 -17.29 1.69 18.25
CA VAL A 69 -18.71 1.68 17.79
C VAL A 69 -19.49 0.59 18.49
N ASP A 70 -18.86 -0.56 18.75
CA ASP A 70 -19.51 -1.73 19.35
C ASP A 70 -19.70 -1.58 20.87
N THR A 71 -18.83 -0.82 21.53
CA THR A 71 -18.88 -0.59 22.99
C THR A 71 -19.94 0.45 23.31
N LYS A 72 -21.03 0.02 23.99
CA LYS A 72 -22.17 0.87 24.35
C LYS A 72 -22.25 1.06 25.85
N ALA A 73 -22.64 2.25 26.26
CA ALA A 73 -23.05 2.57 27.62
C ALA A 73 -24.53 2.15 27.88
N SER A 74 -24.96 2.22 29.13
CA SER A 74 -26.32 1.86 29.54
C SER A 74 -27.43 2.71 28.91
N ASP A 75 -27.08 3.93 28.48
CA ASP A 75 -27.98 4.87 27.79
C ASP A 75 -28.02 4.66 26.26
N GLY A 76 -27.27 3.66 25.74
CA GLY A 76 -27.19 3.34 24.32
C GLY A 76 -26.14 4.19 23.54
N THR A 77 -25.49 5.16 24.17
CA THR A 77 -24.39 5.89 23.53
C THR A 77 -23.18 5.00 23.35
N THR A 78 -22.46 5.17 22.22
CA THR A 78 -21.23 4.38 21.97
C THR A 78 -19.99 5.08 22.54
N LEU A 79 -18.92 4.30 22.74
CA LEU A 79 -17.65 4.85 23.16
C LEU A 79 -17.11 5.86 22.11
N LEU A 80 -17.43 5.66 20.83
CA LEU A 80 -17.08 6.62 19.77
C LEU A 80 -17.72 7.99 20.02
N HIS A 81 -19.00 8.06 20.37
CA HIS A 81 -19.67 9.33 20.70
C HIS A 81 -19.02 10.01 21.92
N PHE A 82 -18.57 9.21 22.90
CA PHE A 82 -17.85 9.75 24.05
C PHE A 82 -16.50 10.34 23.65
N VAL A 83 -15.72 9.64 22.80
CA VAL A 83 -14.44 10.13 22.28
C VAL A 83 -14.66 11.43 21.50
N GLU A 84 -15.60 11.45 20.54
CA GLU A 84 -15.95 12.63 19.75
C GLU A 84 -16.27 13.84 20.64
N ARG A 85 -17.18 13.67 21.61
CA ARG A 85 -17.56 14.73 22.54
C ARG A 85 -16.38 15.22 23.38
N THR A 86 -15.49 14.31 23.78
CA THR A 86 -14.30 14.67 24.55
C THR A 86 -13.30 15.44 23.70
N VAL A 87 -13.09 15.04 22.45
CA VAL A 87 -12.22 15.74 21.50
C VAL A 87 -12.76 17.15 21.28
N SER A 88 -14.02 17.30 20.89
CA SER A 88 -14.60 18.62 20.61
C SER A 88 -14.59 19.57 21.80
N ARG A 89 -14.68 19.06 23.03
CA ARG A 89 -14.69 19.91 24.24
C ARG A 89 -13.31 20.21 24.80
N CYS A 90 -12.43 19.21 24.82
CA CYS A 90 -11.18 19.28 25.56
C CYS A 90 -9.96 19.40 24.67
N PHE A 91 -10.06 18.96 23.40
CA PHE A 91 -8.94 18.88 22.45
C PHE A 91 -9.36 19.30 21.04
N PRO A 92 -9.95 20.52 20.87
CA PRO A 92 -10.48 20.94 19.55
C PRO A 92 -9.39 21.02 18.48
N GLU A 93 -8.13 21.14 18.86
CA GLU A 93 -6.98 21.11 17.95
C GLU A 93 -6.81 19.76 17.23
N LEU A 94 -7.38 18.68 17.77
CA LEU A 94 -7.31 17.34 17.15
C LEU A 94 -8.34 17.15 16.04
N GLU A 95 -9.38 17.99 15.92
CA GLU A 95 -10.42 17.83 14.88
C GLU A 95 -9.85 17.85 13.46
N GLY A 96 -8.73 18.54 13.23
CA GLY A 96 -8.05 18.58 11.93
C GLY A 96 -7.22 17.33 11.58
N PHE A 97 -7.30 16.22 12.32
CA PHE A 97 -6.51 15.01 12.04
C PHE A 97 -6.86 14.36 10.68
N VAL A 98 -8.07 14.58 10.19
CA VAL A 98 -8.53 14.03 8.91
C VAL A 98 -7.72 14.57 7.74
N ASP A 99 -7.32 15.85 7.80
CA ASP A 99 -6.52 16.49 6.77
C ASP A 99 -5.10 15.88 6.70
N GLU A 100 -4.56 15.47 7.85
CA GLU A 100 -3.26 14.77 7.91
C GLU A 100 -3.29 13.41 7.23
N LEU A 101 -4.46 12.79 7.10
CA LEU A 101 -4.65 11.45 6.53
C LEU A 101 -5.09 11.46 5.05
N ALA A 102 -5.05 12.62 4.38
CA ALA A 102 -5.49 12.73 2.98
C ALA A 102 -4.73 11.75 2.06
N GLY A 103 -3.41 11.60 2.23
CA GLY A 103 -2.60 10.64 1.49
C GLY A 103 -3.02 9.17 1.73
N ALA A 104 -3.40 8.83 2.96
CA ALA A 104 -3.91 7.49 3.29
C ALA A 104 -5.24 7.20 2.59
N THR A 105 -6.12 8.20 2.46
CA THR A 105 -7.40 8.09 1.76
C THR A 105 -7.20 7.81 0.27
N GLU A 106 -6.21 8.41 -0.36
CA GLU A 106 -5.86 8.11 -1.75
C GLU A 106 -5.22 6.73 -1.89
N ALA A 107 -4.34 6.34 -0.95
CA ALA A 107 -3.67 5.05 -0.95
C ALA A 107 -4.64 3.87 -0.77
N CYS A 108 -5.72 4.02 -0.02
CA CYS A 108 -6.68 2.92 0.23
C CYS A 108 -7.40 2.44 -1.03
N ARG A 109 -7.38 3.22 -2.12
CA ARG A 109 -7.94 2.82 -3.43
C ARG A 109 -7.02 1.89 -4.20
N VAL A 110 -5.75 1.77 -3.79
CA VAL A 110 -4.75 0.94 -4.46
C VAL A 110 -4.71 -0.43 -3.80
N GLN A 111 -4.95 -1.47 -4.57
CA GLN A 111 -4.86 -2.84 -4.08
C GLN A 111 -3.45 -3.40 -4.33
N LEU A 112 -2.70 -3.64 -3.27
CA LEU A 112 -1.35 -4.20 -3.36
C LEU A 112 -1.34 -5.58 -4.05
N PHE A 113 -2.42 -6.33 -3.92
CA PHE A 113 -2.58 -7.63 -4.58
C PHE A 113 -2.55 -7.49 -6.11
N ASP A 114 -3.28 -6.52 -6.66
CA ASP A 114 -3.34 -6.29 -8.11
C ASP A 114 -1.97 -5.86 -8.64
N LEU A 115 -1.26 -4.96 -7.93
CA LEU A 115 0.10 -4.57 -8.31
C LEU A 115 1.07 -5.74 -8.34
N LYS A 116 0.97 -6.66 -7.36
CA LYS A 116 1.79 -7.89 -7.33
C LYS A 116 1.43 -8.84 -8.46
N HIS A 117 0.16 -8.95 -8.79
CA HIS A 117 -0.32 -9.75 -9.91
C HIS A 117 0.24 -9.23 -11.23
N ASP A 118 0.06 -7.93 -11.51
CA ASP A 118 0.56 -7.28 -12.73
C ASP A 118 2.08 -7.42 -12.86
N LEU A 119 2.82 -7.26 -11.76
CA LEU A 119 4.27 -7.47 -11.75
C LEU A 119 4.64 -8.93 -12.07
N SER A 120 3.89 -9.90 -11.55
CA SER A 120 4.10 -11.32 -11.83
C SER A 120 3.81 -11.65 -13.30
N GLU A 121 2.75 -11.09 -13.88
CA GLU A 121 2.45 -11.23 -15.31
C GLU A 121 3.58 -10.67 -16.19
N LEU A 122 4.08 -9.46 -15.86
CA LEU A 122 5.20 -8.86 -16.58
C LEU A 122 6.46 -9.72 -16.51
N LYS A 123 6.80 -10.26 -15.33
CA LYS A 123 7.94 -11.19 -15.16
C LYS A 123 7.78 -12.43 -16.01
N THR A 124 6.60 -13.02 -16.04
CA THR A 124 6.29 -14.21 -16.82
C THR A 124 6.42 -13.93 -18.33
N ALA A 125 5.81 -12.85 -18.80
CA ALA A 125 5.88 -12.45 -20.21
C ALA A 125 7.33 -12.13 -20.63
N ASN A 126 8.10 -11.43 -19.79
CA ASN A 126 9.50 -11.13 -20.06
C ASN A 126 10.34 -12.40 -20.20
N ASN A 127 10.13 -13.38 -19.33
CA ASN A 127 10.80 -14.68 -19.40
C ASN A 127 10.41 -15.48 -20.64
N GLN A 128 9.16 -15.40 -21.08
CA GLN A 128 8.70 -16.05 -22.30
C GLN A 128 9.39 -15.47 -23.54
N HIS A 129 9.43 -14.12 -23.64
CA HIS A 129 10.13 -13.46 -24.74
C HIS A 129 11.63 -13.75 -24.76
N LYS A 130 12.26 -13.84 -23.56
CA LYS A 130 13.67 -14.24 -23.45
C LYS A 130 13.90 -15.65 -24.00
N LYS A 131 13.07 -16.63 -23.61
CA LYS A 131 13.16 -18.00 -24.14
C LYS A 131 12.97 -18.06 -25.66
N ILE A 132 12.10 -17.22 -26.23
CA ILE A 132 11.93 -17.14 -27.68
C ILE A 132 13.22 -16.63 -28.34
N LEU A 133 13.84 -15.59 -27.79
CA LEU A 133 15.13 -15.07 -28.31
C LEU A 133 16.24 -16.11 -28.21
N ASP A 134 16.35 -16.81 -27.08
CA ASP A 134 17.35 -17.87 -26.89
C ASP A 134 17.18 -19.01 -27.92
N ARG A 135 15.94 -19.40 -28.24
CA ARG A 135 15.66 -20.37 -29.31
C ARG A 135 16.04 -19.85 -30.69
N LEU A 136 15.66 -18.60 -31.00
CA LEU A 136 16.02 -18.00 -32.30
C LEU A 136 17.53 -17.88 -32.50
N HIS A 137 18.29 -17.68 -31.42
CA HIS A 137 19.76 -17.67 -31.48
C HIS A 137 20.35 -19.06 -31.64
N SER A 138 19.71 -20.11 -31.09
CA SER A 138 20.18 -21.49 -31.20
C SER A 138 19.84 -22.15 -32.56
N GLU A 139 18.78 -21.68 -33.24
CA GLU A 139 18.31 -22.22 -34.50
C GLU A 139 18.92 -21.56 -35.74
N GLN A 140 19.63 -20.43 -35.58
CA GLN A 140 20.27 -19.69 -36.66
C GLN A 140 21.79 -19.96 -36.68
N GLU A 141 22.18 -21.03 -37.36
CA GLU A 141 23.48 -21.07 -38.06
C GLU A 141 23.41 -20.10 -39.25
N GLU A 142 24.28 -19.08 -39.18
CA GLU A 142 24.64 -18.14 -40.25
C GLU A 142 23.58 -17.16 -40.78
N ASN A 143 23.79 -15.88 -40.43
CA ASN A 143 23.64 -14.70 -41.31
C ASN A 143 22.30 -13.96 -41.45
N ILE A 144 21.29 -14.10 -40.62
CA ILE A 144 20.24 -13.08 -40.58
C ILE A 144 19.82 -12.81 -39.11
N GLU A 145 20.36 -11.74 -38.53
CA GLU A 145 19.76 -11.17 -37.30
C GLU A 145 18.30 -10.80 -37.59
N ALA A 146 17.37 -11.65 -37.13
CA ALA A 146 15.95 -11.39 -37.31
C ALA A 146 15.60 -9.98 -36.80
N PRO A 147 14.81 -9.17 -37.51
CA PRO A 147 14.40 -7.83 -37.08
C PRO A 147 13.83 -7.80 -35.67
N TYR A 148 13.24 -8.92 -35.24
CA TYR A 148 12.73 -9.11 -33.87
C TYR A 148 13.83 -9.09 -32.82
N SER A 149 14.96 -9.77 -33.04
CA SER A 149 16.08 -9.82 -32.10
C SER A 149 16.71 -8.46 -31.90
N LYS A 150 16.91 -7.68 -32.96
CA LYS A 150 17.49 -6.32 -32.91
C LYS A 150 16.67 -5.37 -32.02
N ILE A 151 15.37 -5.50 -32.02
CA ILE A 151 14.45 -4.61 -31.27
C ILE A 151 14.24 -5.16 -29.86
N MET A 152 14.03 -6.46 -29.70
CA MET A 152 13.63 -7.04 -28.44
C MET A 152 14.77 -7.27 -27.45
N LEU A 153 15.99 -7.56 -27.91
CA LEU A 153 17.11 -7.84 -27.02
C LEU A 153 17.49 -6.64 -26.13
N PRO A 154 17.68 -5.43 -26.66
CA PRO A 154 17.96 -4.25 -25.83
C PRO A 154 16.82 -3.97 -24.85
N PHE A 155 15.57 -4.09 -25.30
CA PHE A 155 14.40 -3.88 -24.48
C PHE A 155 14.32 -4.89 -23.32
N LEU A 156 14.49 -6.19 -23.57
CA LEU A 156 14.43 -7.23 -22.55
C LEU A 156 15.55 -7.11 -21.51
N ASN A 157 16.73 -6.67 -21.91
CA ASN A 157 17.83 -6.39 -20.97
C ASN A 157 17.46 -5.24 -20.03
N GLN A 158 16.90 -4.15 -20.55
CA GLN A 158 16.42 -3.04 -19.75
C GLN A 158 15.25 -3.44 -18.84
N ALA A 159 14.27 -4.17 -19.38
CA ALA A 159 13.11 -4.66 -18.64
C ALA A 159 13.52 -5.62 -17.51
N THR A 160 14.47 -6.52 -17.74
CA THR A 160 14.98 -7.43 -16.72
C THR A 160 15.64 -6.67 -15.57
N GLY A 161 16.47 -5.67 -15.88
CA GLY A 161 17.06 -4.79 -14.87
C GLY A 161 15.99 -4.10 -14.01
N CYS A 162 14.99 -3.52 -14.64
CA CYS A 162 13.89 -2.84 -13.95
C CYS A 162 13.12 -3.81 -12.99
N LEU A 163 12.84 -5.03 -13.45
CA LEU A 163 12.09 -6.04 -12.68
C LEU A 163 12.89 -6.65 -11.52
N LEU A 164 14.23 -6.64 -11.57
CA LEU A 164 15.08 -7.10 -10.47
C LEU A 164 15.05 -6.12 -9.28
N TYR A 165 15.04 -4.82 -9.54
CA TYR A 165 14.98 -3.79 -8.50
C TYR A 165 13.60 -3.66 -7.84
N THR A 166 12.56 -4.26 -8.40
CA THR A 166 11.18 -4.26 -7.85
C THR A 166 10.84 -5.54 -7.09
N SER A 167 11.82 -6.44 -6.89
CA SER A 167 11.63 -7.62 -6.04
C SER A 167 11.94 -7.25 -4.59
N PRO A 168 11.04 -7.60 -3.63
CA PRO A 168 11.28 -7.42 -2.20
C PRO A 168 12.43 -8.31 -1.71
#